data_a441d3bdb5955b426fc38fdd06efa9c7
#
_entry.id   a441d3bdb5955b426fc38fdd06efa9c7
#
_cell.length_a   1.000
_cell.length_b   1.000
_cell.length_c   1.000
_cell.angle_alpha   90.00
_cell.angle_beta   90.00
_cell.angle_gamma   90.00
#
_symmetry.space_group_name_H-M   'P 1'
#
loop_
_entity.id
_entity.type
_entity.pdbx_description
1 polymer ?
#
loop_
_entity_poly.entity_id
_entity_poly.type
_entity_poly.pdbx_seq_one_letter_code
_entity_poly.pdbx_strand_id
1 'polypeptide(L)'
;VRTLSLNEVADVSPNVWQFSLSKKDDAAALKALLFKDGIRQLLILRQPGSEAEHELLLMSLLSQSDLKFKIVDKPPRFLMPKQGLLFLGNAEWMAVMPELNRSRMYTVANAMSEQHKLPQGIKFCDVPVLYLADWPDVLQAYAKEPVNLSYQRLIAFGGDAWHITQQYLSQPRLQTIEFQGRTGRIQITEHGVQRTPQCFQYSGTGVKLL
;
A
#
# COMPACT_ATOMS: atom_id res chain seq x y z
N VAL A 1 27.16 -7.78 -15.05
CA VAL A 1 26.17 -6.69 -15.21
C VAL A 1 25.05 -6.99 -14.25
N ARG A 2 24.66 -6.00 -13.44
CA ARG A 2 23.45 -6.08 -12.60
C ARG A 2 22.24 -5.62 -13.41
N THR A 3 21.12 -6.26 -13.17
CA THR A 3 19.86 -5.96 -13.85
C THR A 3 18.81 -5.56 -12.81
N LEU A 4 18.05 -4.50 -13.08
CA LEU A 4 16.85 -4.16 -12.32
C LEU A 4 15.64 -4.73 -13.07
N SER A 5 15.01 -5.76 -12.51
CA SER A 5 13.74 -6.28 -13.02
C SER A 5 12.59 -5.48 -12.43
N LEU A 6 11.68 -5.04 -13.28
CA LEU A 6 10.47 -4.31 -12.86
C LEU A 6 9.28 -5.23 -12.60
N ASN A 7 9.53 -6.54 -12.57
CA ASN A 7 8.54 -7.56 -12.25
C ASN A 7 9.10 -8.53 -11.21
N GLU A 8 8.23 -9.16 -10.45
CA GLU A 8 8.58 -10.31 -9.63
C GLU A 8 8.71 -11.56 -10.51
N VAL A 9 9.84 -12.25 -10.41
CA VAL A 9 10.10 -13.54 -11.06
C VAL A 9 10.50 -14.57 -10.01
N ALA A 10 10.13 -15.82 -10.21
CA ALA A 10 10.31 -16.87 -9.21
C ALA A 10 11.78 -17.25 -8.99
N ASP A 11 12.57 -17.33 -10.08
CA ASP A 11 13.97 -17.71 -10.03
C ASP A 11 14.86 -16.51 -10.39
N VAL A 12 15.47 -15.91 -9.38
CA VAL A 12 16.27 -14.70 -9.52
C VAL A 12 17.75 -15.04 -9.45
N SER A 13 18.48 -14.67 -10.50
CA SER A 13 19.94 -14.67 -10.46
C SER A 13 20.47 -13.68 -9.42
N PRO A 14 21.58 -13.96 -8.72
CA PRO A 14 22.19 -13.04 -7.76
C PRO A 14 22.47 -11.62 -8.29
N ASN A 15 22.53 -11.47 -9.61
CA ASN A 15 22.77 -10.20 -10.28
C ASN A 15 21.49 -9.45 -10.68
N VAL A 16 20.32 -9.98 -10.35
CA VAL A 16 19.02 -9.37 -10.67
C VAL A 16 18.37 -8.86 -9.41
N TRP A 17 18.15 -7.56 -9.34
CA TRP A 17 17.32 -6.96 -8.34
C TRP A 17 15.89 -6.83 -8.86
N GLN A 18 14.92 -7.15 -8.02
CA GLN A 18 13.51 -6.99 -8.35
C GLN A 18 12.97 -5.77 -7.64
N PHE A 19 12.27 -4.92 -8.39
CA PHE A 19 11.53 -3.79 -7.86
C PHE A 19 10.13 -3.79 -8.46
N SER A 20 9.12 -3.87 -7.62
CA SER A 20 7.72 -3.93 -8.04
C SER A 20 6.80 -3.23 -7.03
N LEU A 21 5.57 -2.95 -7.45
CA LEU A 21 4.48 -2.57 -6.54
C LEU A 21 3.88 -3.84 -5.91
N SER A 22 4.67 -4.51 -5.10
CA SER A 22 4.35 -5.83 -4.55
C SER A 22 3.21 -5.77 -3.54
N LYS A 23 2.28 -6.73 -3.65
CA LYS A 23 1.24 -6.95 -2.64
C LYS A 23 1.81 -7.44 -1.30
N LYS A 24 3.00 -8.03 -1.30
CA LYS A 24 3.72 -8.41 -0.07
C LYS A 24 4.17 -7.17 0.72
N ASP A 25 4.70 -6.16 0.02
CA ASP A 25 5.09 -4.89 0.66
C ASP A 25 3.88 -4.17 1.23
N ASP A 26 2.77 -4.13 0.47
CA ASP A 26 1.52 -3.52 0.92
C ASP A 26 0.95 -4.25 2.15
N ALA A 27 0.99 -5.59 2.16
CA ALA A 27 0.58 -6.40 3.30
C ALA A 27 1.48 -6.19 4.52
N ALA A 28 2.80 -6.09 4.33
CA ALA A 28 3.75 -5.84 5.40
C ALA A 28 3.51 -4.46 6.06
N ALA A 29 3.27 -3.42 5.28
CA ALA A 29 2.95 -2.10 5.78
C ALA A 29 1.62 -2.08 6.55
N LEU A 30 0.58 -2.71 6.02
CA LEU A 30 -0.71 -2.84 6.69
C LEU A 30 -0.57 -3.62 8.00
N LYS A 31 0.20 -4.72 8.02
CA LYS A 31 0.48 -5.49 9.22
C LYS A 31 1.17 -4.67 10.30
N ALA A 32 2.18 -3.88 9.92
CA ALA A 32 2.87 -2.98 10.83
C ALA A 32 1.91 -1.93 11.43
N LEU A 33 1.01 -1.37 10.61
CA LEU A 33 -0.02 -0.44 11.07
C LEU A 33 -1.00 -1.08 12.06
N LEU A 34 -1.47 -2.30 11.79
CA LEU A 34 -2.34 -3.05 12.69
C LEU A 34 -1.67 -3.30 14.05
N PHE A 35 -0.38 -3.68 14.06
CA PHE A 35 0.39 -3.85 15.28
C PHE A 35 0.56 -2.54 16.06
N LYS A 36 0.88 -1.44 15.37
CA LYS A 36 0.98 -0.10 15.96
C LYS A 36 -0.33 0.31 16.64
N ASP A 37 -1.46 -0.01 16.04
CA ASP A 37 -2.80 0.27 16.58
C ASP A 37 -3.25 -0.73 17.65
N GLY A 38 -2.42 -1.71 18.00
CA GLY A 38 -2.72 -2.70 19.03
C GLY A 38 -3.75 -3.76 18.62
N ILE A 39 -4.01 -3.91 17.32
CA ILE A 39 -4.94 -4.92 16.80
C ILE A 39 -4.37 -6.32 17.00
N ARG A 40 -5.19 -7.24 17.50
CA ARG A 40 -4.85 -8.65 17.70
C ARG A 40 -5.80 -9.60 16.98
N GLN A 41 -6.97 -9.11 16.64
CA GLN A 41 -7.95 -9.84 15.84
C GLN A 41 -8.45 -8.95 14.70
N LEU A 42 -8.42 -9.46 13.49
CA LEU A 42 -8.87 -8.77 12.29
C LEU A 42 -10.11 -9.46 11.73
N LEU A 43 -11.20 -8.71 11.68
CA LEU A 43 -12.35 -9.10 10.89
C LEU A 43 -12.13 -8.64 9.45
N ILE A 44 -12.42 -9.49 8.48
CA ILE A 44 -12.22 -9.21 7.06
C ILE A 44 -13.57 -9.29 6.38
N LEU A 45 -14.02 -8.15 5.85
CA LEU A 45 -15.23 -8.05 5.07
C LEU A 45 -14.85 -7.83 3.60
N ARG A 46 -15.27 -8.75 2.73
CA ARG A 46 -14.96 -8.71 1.29
C ARG A 46 -16.19 -8.30 0.50
N GLN A 47 -15.97 -7.46 -0.50
CA GLN A 47 -16.99 -7.17 -1.50
C GLN A 47 -17.23 -8.42 -2.34
N PRO A 48 -18.48 -8.87 -2.51
CA PRO A 48 -18.78 -10.01 -3.36
C PRO A 48 -18.25 -9.83 -4.79
N GLY A 49 -17.57 -10.84 -5.32
CA GLY A 49 -16.99 -10.83 -6.66
C GLY A 49 -15.61 -10.19 -6.79
N SER A 50 -15.02 -9.70 -5.68
CA SER A 50 -13.66 -9.12 -5.66
C SER A 50 -12.59 -10.04 -5.06
N GLU A 51 -12.92 -11.28 -4.81
CA GLU A 51 -12.07 -12.24 -4.08
C GLU A 51 -10.71 -12.43 -4.74
N ALA A 52 -10.70 -12.61 -6.07
CA ALA A 52 -9.46 -12.84 -6.83
C ALA A 52 -8.53 -11.62 -6.81
N GLU A 53 -9.07 -10.41 -6.79
CA GLU A 53 -8.28 -9.17 -6.75
C GLU A 53 -7.47 -9.05 -5.45
N HIS A 54 -8.01 -9.54 -4.34
CA HIS A 54 -7.42 -9.37 -3.02
C HIS A 54 -6.70 -10.62 -2.49
N GLU A 55 -6.69 -11.71 -3.24
CA GLU A 55 -6.16 -13.01 -2.78
C GLU A 55 -4.68 -12.92 -2.38
N LEU A 56 -3.83 -12.37 -3.23
CA LEU A 56 -2.39 -12.25 -2.97
C LEU A 56 -2.07 -11.39 -1.74
N LEU A 57 -2.79 -10.28 -1.58
CA LEU A 57 -2.64 -9.42 -0.42
C LEU A 57 -3.09 -10.17 0.85
N LEU A 58 -4.22 -10.84 0.80
CA LEU A 58 -4.78 -11.59 1.92
C LEU A 58 -3.84 -12.71 2.34
N MET A 59 -3.36 -13.53 1.41
CA MET A 59 -2.38 -14.58 1.69
C MET A 59 -1.11 -14.02 2.35
N SER A 60 -0.60 -12.90 1.84
CA SER A 60 0.59 -12.25 2.40
C SER A 60 0.34 -11.65 3.78
N LEU A 61 -0.85 -11.08 4.02
CA LEU A 61 -1.24 -10.54 5.32
C LEU A 61 -1.35 -11.64 6.39
N LEU A 62 -1.89 -12.80 6.01
CA LEU A 62 -2.13 -13.91 6.92
C LEU A 62 -0.91 -14.80 7.15
N SER A 63 0.08 -14.74 6.26
CA SER A 63 1.32 -15.51 6.40
C SER A 63 2.17 -15.01 7.57
N GLN A 64 2.72 -15.93 8.38
CA GLN A 64 3.65 -15.64 9.48
C GLN A 64 3.17 -14.54 10.44
N SER A 65 1.90 -14.57 10.82
CA SER A 65 1.30 -13.55 11.65
C SER A 65 0.66 -14.16 12.91
N ASP A 66 0.93 -13.56 14.07
CA ASP A 66 0.20 -13.85 15.33
C ASP A 66 -1.19 -13.21 15.34
N LEU A 67 -1.57 -12.54 14.27
CA LEU A 67 -2.85 -11.90 14.10
C LEU A 67 -3.94 -12.97 13.87
N LYS A 68 -4.92 -13.01 14.75
CA LYS A 68 -6.12 -13.82 14.55
C LYS A 68 -7.02 -13.11 13.53
N PHE A 69 -7.58 -13.85 12.59
CA PHE A 69 -8.47 -13.29 11.58
C PHE A 69 -9.75 -14.11 11.43
N LYS A 70 -10.79 -13.44 10.99
CA LYS A 70 -12.08 -14.06 10.65
C LYS A 70 -12.69 -13.32 9.46
N ILE A 71 -13.03 -14.06 8.41
CA ILE A 71 -13.82 -13.52 7.29
C ILE A 71 -15.27 -13.45 7.76
N VAL A 72 -15.92 -12.34 7.49
CA VAL A 72 -17.31 -12.08 7.87
C VAL A 72 -18.10 -11.63 6.64
N ASP A 73 -19.38 -12.03 6.59
CA ASP A 73 -20.27 -11.71 5.46
C ASP A 73 -20.98 -10.36 5.63
N LYS A 74 -21.01 -9.85 6.86
CA LYS A 74 -21.65 -8.59 7.22
C LYS A 74 -20.80 -7.80 8.20
N PRO A 75 -20.85 -6.46 8.15
CA PRO A 75 -20.16 -5.65 9.14
C PRO A 75 -20.71 -5.94 10.53
N PRO A 76 -19.85 -6.03 11.57
CA PRO A 76 -20.30 -6.21 12.95
C PRO A 76 -21.00 -4.93 13.43
N ARG A 77 -21.87 -5.05 14.43
CA ARG A 77 -22.52 -3.89 15.05
C ARG A 77 -21.52 -3.03 15.84
N PHE A 78 -20.51 -3.65 16.41
CA PHE A 78 -19.43 -2.99 17.16
C PHE A 78 -18.15 -3.83 17.09
N LEU A 79 -17.01 -3.19 17.33
CA LEU A 79 -15.71 -3.86 17.41
C LEU A 79 -15.33 -4.10 18.87
N MET A 80 -14.95 -5.33 19.20
CA MET A 80 -14.39 -5.69 20.51
C MET A 80 -13.04 -4.99 20.75
N PRO A 81 -12.57 -4.89 22.00
CA PRO A 81 -11.22 -4.40 22.27
C PRO A 81 -10.16 -5.17 21.48
N LYS A 82 -9.18 -4.48 20.92
CA LYS A 82 -8.10 -5.03 20.07
C LYS A 82 -8.57 -5.72 18.77
N GLN A 83 -9.82 -5.50 18.39
CA GLN A 83 -10.39 -5.98 17.14
C GLN A 83 -10.43 -4.85 16.11
N GLY A 84 -9.98 -5.14 14.87
CA GLY A 84 -10.07 -4.26 13.73
C GLY A 84 -10.95 -4.84 12.63
N LEU A 85 -11.39 -4.01 11.71
CA LEU A 85 -12.15 -4.40 10.52
C LEU A 85 -11.42 -3.95 9.27
N LEU A 86 -11.09 -4.91 8.41
CA LEU A 86 -10.49 -4.69 7.10
C LEU A 86 -11.57 -4.84 6.03
N PHE A 87 -11.77 -3.80 5.25
CA PHE A 87 -12.61 -3.81 4.07
C PHE A 87 -11.76 -4.13 2.84
N LEU A 88 -12.16 -5.16 2.09
CA LEU A 88 -11.58 -5.52 0.80
C LEU A 88 -12.64 -5.32 -0.29
N GLY A 89 -12.62 -4.16 -0.91
CA GLY A 89 -13.57 -3.74 -1.94
C GLY A 89 -13.31 -2.31 -2.40
N ASN A 90 -14.17 -1.82 -3.29
CA ASN A 90 -14.05 -0.45 -3.81
C ASN A 90 -14.72 0.59 -2.90
N ALA A 91 -14.45 1.87 -3.18
CA ALA A 91 -14.98 2.99 -2.40
C ALA A 91 -16.50 3.09 -2.44
N GLU A 92 -17.14 2.80 -3.58
CA GLU A 92 -18.59 2.83 -3.73
C GLU A 92 -19.27 1.83 -2.79
N TRP A 93 -18.78 0.60 -2.78
CA TRP A 93 -19.28 -0.43 -1.87
C TRP A 93 -19.05 -0.07 -0.39
N MET A 94 -17.91 0.52 -0.06
CA MET A 94 -17.63 0.94 1.32
C MET A 94 -18.47 2.15 1.76
N ALA A 95 -18.87 3.03 0.84
CA ALA A 95 -19.65 4.22 1.18
C ALA A 95 -21.03 3.91 1.76
N VAL A 96 -21.59 2.73 1.50
CA VAL A 96 -22.88 2.29 2.05
C VAL A 96 -22.75 1.46 3.32
N MET A 97 -21.53 1.24 3.82
CA MET A 97 -21.31 0.49 5.06
C MET A 97 -21.65 1.32 6.30
N PRO A 98 -22.19 0.68 7.37
CA PRO A 98 -22.48 1.36 8.62
C PRO A 98 -21.23 1.94 9.24
N GLU A 99 -21.36 3.12 9.83
CA GLU A 99 -20.27 3.74 10.59
C GLU A 99 -19.99 2.94 11.87
N LEU A 100 -18.78 2.41 11.95
CA LEU A 100 -18.24 1.71 13.11
C LEU A 100 -17.22 2.60 13.85
N ASN A 101 -16.51 2.03 14.81
CA ASN A 101 -15.40 2.72 15.45
C ASN A 101 -14.33 3.07 14.41
N ARG A 102 -14.33 4.33 14.00
CA ARG A 102 -13.54 4.90 12.90
C ARG A 102 -12.02 4.74 13.07
N SER A 103 -11.52 4.57 14.29
CA SER A 103 -10.09 4.42 14.56
C SER A 103 -9.52 3.03 14.28
N ARG A 104 -10.39 2.03 14.04
CA ARG A 104 -10.01 0.63 13.84
C ARG A 104 -10.57 0.02 12.56
N MET A 105 -10.82 0.87 11.57
CA MET A 105 -11.22 0.48 10.22
C MET A 105 -10.05 0.64 9.25
N TYR A 106 -9.86 -0.34 8.41
CA TYR A 106 -8.75 -0.43 7.46
C TYR A 106 -9.25 -0.81 6.08
N THR A 107 -8.51 -0.40 5.07
CA THR A 107 -8.73 -0.82 3.69
C THR A 107 -7.40 -0.88 2.93
N VAL A 108 -7.48 -1.11 1.63
CA VAL A 108 -6.34 -1.21 0.71
C VAL A 108 -6.27 -0.01 -0.23
N ALA A 109 -5.10 0.24 -0.80
CA ALA A 109 -4.84 1.36 -1.70
C ALA A 109 -5.84 1.46 -2.86
N ASN A 110 -6.20 0.32 -3.45
CA ASN A 110 -7.12 0.25 -4.60
C ASN A 110 -8.55 0.73 -4.29
N ALA A 111 -8.90 0.82 -3.00
CA ALA A 111 -10.18 1.36 -2.56
C ALA A 111 -10.27 2.89 -2.71
N MET A 112 -9.13 3.59 -2.77
CA MET A 112 -9.12 5.04 -3.01
C MET A 112 -9.64 5.36 -4.40
N SER A 113 -10.58 6.29 -4.46
CA SER A 113 -11.24 6.74 -5.69
C SER A 113 -11.36 8.26 -5.69
N GLU A 114 -11.25 8.86 -6.85
CA GLU A 114 -11.51 10.29 -7.05
C GLU A 114 -13.02 10.60 -7.04
N GLN A 115 -13.85 9.59 -7.31
CA GLN A 115 -15.30 9.75 -7.46
C GLN A 115 -16.08 9.46 -6.18
N HIS A 116 -15.59 8.56 -5.34
CA HIS A 116 -16.29 8.12 -4.12
C HIS A 116 -15.44 8.32 -2.89
N LYS A 117 -16.06 8.91 -1.87
CA LYS A 117 -15.40 9.14 -0.58
C LYS A 117 -15.34 7.84 0.23
N LEU A 118 -14.22 7.63 0.90
CA LEU A 118 -14.09 6.58 1.88
C LEU A 118 -14.81 6.92 3.19
N PRO A 119 -15.15 5.92 4.01
CA PRO A 119 -15.61 6.17 5.38
C PRO A 119 -14.59 6.98 6.17
N GLN A 120 -15.06 8.00 6.89
CA GLN A 120 -14.18 8.85 7.69
C GLN A 120 -13.45 8.04 8.77
N GLY A 121 -12.15 8.26 8.91
CA GLY A 121 -11.30 7.59 9.89
C GLY A 121 -10.69 6.28 9.41
N ILE A 122 -11.07 5.78 8.23
CA ILE A 122 -10.48 4.56 7.66
C ILE A 122 -8.99 4.77 7.38
N LYS A 123 -8.20 3.75 7.67
CA LYS A 123 -6.75 3.75 7.47
C LYS A 123 -6.35 2.83 6.34
N PHE A 124 -5.32 3.20 5.60
CA PHE A 124 -4.79 2.43 4.47
C PHE A 124 -3.32 2.78 4.24
N CYS A 125 -2.60 1.92 3.53
CA CYS A 125 -1.22 2.18 3.13
C CYS A 125 -1.15 2.26 1.61
N ASP A 126 -0.44 3.24 1.08
CA ASP A 126 -0.37 3.52 -0.36
C ASP A 126 0.93 4.26 -0.71
N VAL A 127 1.08 4.53 -1.97
CA VAL A 127 2.15 5.30 -2.61
C VAL A 127 2.09 6.76 -2.13
N PRO A 128 3.11 7.27 -1.42
CA PRO A 128 3.03 8.58 -0.77
C PRO A 128 2.90 9.77 -1.71
N VAL A 129 3.44 9.69 -2.94
CA VAL A 129 3.35 10.79 -3.91
C VAL A 129 1.92 11.22 -4.22
N LEU A 130 0.93 10.34 -4.03
CA LEU A 130 -0.47 10.67 -4.26
C LEU A 130 -1.04 11.64 -3.21
N TYR A 131 -0.44 11.72 -2.04
CA TYR A 131 -1.01 12.41 -0.87
C TYR A 131 -0.08 13.46 -0.28
N LEU A 132 1.23 13.40 -0.57
CA LEU A 132 2.24 14.32 -0.05
C LEU A 132 2.74 15.24 -1.17
N ALA A 133 2.92 16.52 -0.83
CA ALA A 133 3.36 17.54 -1.78
C ALA A 133 4.88 17.61 -1.98
N ASP A 134 5.59 16.51 -1.72
CA ASP A 134 7.07 16.47 -1.74
C ASP A 134 7.64 16.38 -3.18
N TRP A 135 6.77 16.19 -4.18
CA TRP A 135 7.16 16.04 -5.59
C TRP A 135 6.40 17.02 -6.48
N PRO A 136 6.82 18.30 -6.51
CA PRO A 136 6.11 19.36 -7.25
C PRO A 136 6.11 19.13 -8.76
N ASP A 137 7.11 18.47 -9.31
CA ASP A 137 7.18 18.09 -10.73
C ASP A 137 6.02 17.17 -11.14
N VAL A 138 5.68 16.22 -10.29
CA VAL A 138 4.55 15.29 -10.48
C VAL A 138 3.21 16.03 -10.41
N LEU A 139 3.03 16.90 -9.42
CA LEU A 139 1.81 17.69 -9.26
C LEU A 139 1.57 18.61 -10.46
N GLN A 140 2.64 19.23 -11.00
CA GLN A 140 2.55 20.08 -12.19
C GLN A 140 2.18 19.28 -13.44
N ALA A 141 2.71 18.08 -13.60
CA ALA A 141 2.38 17.21 -14.73
C ALA A 141 0.90 16.81 -14.71
N TYR A 142 0.36 16.41 -13.56
CA TYR A 142 -1.05 16.01 -13.43
C TYR A 142 -2.04 17.16 -13.54
N ALA A 143 -1.63 18.39 -13.21
CA ALA A 143 -2.45 19.58 -13.42
C ALA A 143 -2.70 19.85 -14.91
N LYS A 144 -1.76 19.48 -15.78
CA LYS A 144 -1.88 19.65 -17.24
C LYS A 144 -2.65 18.51 -17.90
N GLU A 145 -2.38 17.29 -17.49
CA GLU A 145 -3.00 16.07 -17.99
C GLU A 145 -3.45 15.19 -16.81
N PRO A 146 -4.71 15.32 -16.37
CA PRO A 146 -5.24 14.50 -15.27
C PRO A 146 -5.16 13.01 -15.60
N VAL A 147 -4.58 12.24 -14.70
CA VAL A 147 -4.37 10.81 -14.83
C VAL A 147 -5.01 10.12 -13.63
N ASN A 148 -5.69 9.00 -13.84
CA ASN A 148 -6.31 8.27 -12.73
C ASN A 148 -5.27 7.71 -11.74
N LEU A 149 -5.70 7.42 -10.51
CA LEU A 149 -4.81 7.00 -9.41
C LEU A 149 -3.96 5.76 -9.75
N SER A 150 -4.48 4.81 -10.50
CA SER A 150 -3.74 3.62 -10.88
C SER A 150 -2.55 3.93 -11.79
N TYR A 151 -2.75 4.81 -12.77
CA TYR A 151 -1.67 5.28 -13.62
C TYR A 151 -0.69 6.17 -12.86
N GLN A 152 -1.17 7.01 -11.93
CA GLN A 152 -0.30 7.81 -11.07
C GLN A 152 0.66 6.92 -10.26
N ARG A 153 0.18 5.77 -9.74
CA ARG A 153 1.04 4.80 -9.06
C ARG A 153 2.11 4.21 -9.99
N LEU A 154 1.75 3.90 -11.22
CA LEU A 154 2.71 3.38 -12.22
C LEU A 154 3.76 4.42 -12.62
N ILE A 155 3.37 5.69 -12.78
CA ILE A 155 4.31 6.78 -13.06
C ILE A 155 5.27 6.99 -11.89
N ALA A 156 4.77 6.96 -10.67
CA ALA A 156 5.58 7.02 -9.45
C ALA A 156 6.59 5.87 -9.38
N PHE A 157 6.15 4.66 -9.70
CA PHE A 157 6.99 3.48 -9.79
C PHE A 157 8.11 3.62 -10.83
N GLY A 158 7.80 4.13 -12.02
CA GLY A 158 8.80 4.42 -13.06
C GLY A 158 9.84 5.45 -12.60
N GLY A 159 9.40 6.49 -11.89
CA GLY A 159 10.29 7.50 -11.30
C GLY A 159 11.27 6.92 -10.28
N ASP A 160 10.81 6.06 -9.40
CA ASP A 160 11.68 5.39 -8.42
C ASP A 160 12.62 4.38 -9.09
N ALA A 161 12.15 3.62 -10.07
CA ALA A 161 12.98 2.71 -10.85
C ALA A 161 14.13 3.44 -11.55
N TRP A 162 13.83 4.61 -12.12
CA TRP A 162 14.83 5.48 -12.71
C TRP A 162 15.84 5.97 -11.68
N HIS A 163 15.37 6.44 -10.52
CA HIS A 163 16.24 6.91 -9.44
C HIS A 163 17.18 5.80 -8.92
N ILE A 164 16.66 4.59 -8.72
CA ILE A 164 17.45 3.40 -8.36
C ILE A 164 18.55 3.18 -9.39
N THR A 165 18.19 3.23 -10.67
CA THR A 165 19.15 3.01 -11.77
C THR A 165 20.24 4.07 -11.80
N GLN A 166 19.88 5.34 -11.63
CA GLN A 166 20.84 6.45 -11.57
C GLN A 166 21.81 6.32 -10.39
N GLN A 167 21.31 5.99 -9.21
CA GLN A 167 22.15 5.77 -8.02
C GLN A 167 23.15 4.65 -8.26
N TYR A 168 22.70 3.57 -8.89
CA TYR A 168 23.54 2.45 -9.19
C TYR A 168 24.62 2.76 -10.24
N LEU A 169 24.29 3.50 -11.28
CA LEU A 169 25.25 3.91 -12.34
C LEU A 169 26.29 4.87 -11.81
N SER A 170 25.90 5.80 -10.93
CA SER A 170 26.83 6.79 -10.34
C SER A 170 27.75 6.19 -9.28
N GLN A 171 27.31 5.14 -8.60
CA GLN A 171 28.07 4.51 -7.51
C GLN A 171 27.98 2.97 -7.55
N PRO A 172 28.60 2.31 -8.52
CA PRO A 172 28.42 0.87 -8.75
C PRO A 172 28.95 -0.04 -7.63
N ARG A 173 29.68 0.51 -6.66
CA ARG A 173 30.19 -0.21 -5.48
C ARG A 173 29.36 0.00 -4.21
N LEU A 174 28.26 0.76 -4.28
CA LEU A 174 27.35 0.91 -3.14
C LEU A 174 26.77 -0.43 -2.70
N GLN A 175 26.97 -0.75 -1.43
CA GLN A 175 26.41 -1.97 -0.82
C GLN A 175 24.98 -1.77 -0.36
N THR A 176 24.64 -0.55 0.05
CA THR A 176 23.29 -0.21 0.53
C THR A 176 22.90 1.18 0.04
N ILE A 177 21.71 1.31 -0.50
CA ILE A 177 21.09 2.58 -0.89
C ILE A 177 19.75 2.67 -0.14
N GLU A 178 19.49 3.83 0.46
CA GLU A 178 18.20 4.10 1.11
C GLU A 178 17.77 5.53 0.77
N PHE A 179 16.49 5.69 0.37
CA PHE A 179 15.91 6.99 0.10
C PHE A 179 14.39 6.97 0.24
N GLN A 180 13.81 8.15 0.45
CA GLN A 180 12.37 8.34 0.36
C GLN A 180 11.98 8.50 -1.10
N GLY A 181 11.37 7.45 -1.65
CA GLY A 181 10.86 7.44 -3.01
C GLY A 181 9.41 7.89 -3.12
N ARG A 182 8.95 8.02 -4.36
CA ARG A 182 7.57 8.34 -4.71
C ARG A 182 6.59 7.26 -4.30
N THR A 183 7.05 6.00 -4.31
CA THR A 183 6.24 4.81 -3.99
C THR A 183 6.36 4.36 -2.54
N GLY A 184 7.23 4.98 -1.76
CA GLY A 184 7.51 4.65 -0.37
C GLY A 184 9.00 4.76 -0.06
N ARG A 185 9.37 4.36 1.14
CA ARG A 185 10.79 4.22 1.50
C ARG A 185 11.40 3.06 0.75
N ILE A 186 12.45 3.32 0.00
CA ILE A 186 13.17 2.33 -0.80
C ILE A 186 14.49 2.00 -0.09
N GLN A 187 14.74 0.74 0.13
CA GLN A 187 16.00 0.22 0.66
C GLN A 187 16.55 -0.85 -0.28
N ILE A 188 17.77 -0.64 -0.75
CA ILE A 188 18.45 -1.57 -1.64
C ILE A 188 19.64 -2.14 -0.88
N THR A 189 19.72 -3.47 -0.82
CA THR A 189 20.79 -4.21 -0.19
C THR A 189 21.35 -5.24 -1.18
N GLU A 190 22.35 -6.00 -0.77
CA GLU A 190 22.82 -7.15 -1.54
C GLU A 190 21.73 -8.21 -1.79
N HIS A 191 20.71 -8.25 -0.92
CA HIS A 191 19.57 -9.19 -0.98
C HIS A 191 18.44 -8.73 -1.91
N GLY A 192 18.48 -7.49 -2.40
CA GLY A 192 17.47 -6.94 -3.29
C GLY A 192 16.92 -5.58 -2.89
N VAL A 193 15.78 -5.22 -3.48
CA VAL A 193 15.07 -3.96 -3.22
C VAL A 193 13.87 -4.24 -2.36
N GLN A 194 13.76 -3.50 -1.25
CA GLN A 194 12.59 -3.50 -0.38
C GLN A 194 11.92 -2.14 -0.45
N ARG A 195 10.60 -2.15 -0.63
CA ARG A 195 9.75 -0.96 -0.62
C ARG A 195 8.84 -0.99 0.60
N THR A 196 8.75 0.12 1.30
CA THR A 196 7.79 0.30 2.40
C THR A 196 6.87 1.45 2.06
N PRO A 197 5.61 1.20 1.66
CA PRO A 197 4.61 2.24 1.43
C PRO A 197 4.31 2.97 2.74
N GLN A 198 3.73 4.16 2.64
CA GLN A 198 3.30 4.93 3.79
C GLN A 198 1.83 4.70 4.09
N CYS A 199 1.46 4.89 5.36
CA CYS A 199 0.08 4.68 5.79
C CYS A 199 -0.59 6.00 6.15
N PHE A 200 -1.88 6.07 5.87
CA PHE A 200 -2.67 7.28 5.92
C PHE A 200 -4.02 7.01 6.58
N GLN A 201 -4.63 8.08 7.07
CA GLN A 201 -6.00 8.07 7.56
C GLN A 201 -6.85 9.06 6.77
N TYR A 202 -8.01 8.62 6.31
CA TYR A 202 -8.96 9.47 5.61
C TYR A 202 -9.77 10.30 6.61
N SER A 203 -9.81 11.62 6.44
CA SER A 203 -10.48 12.55 7.34
C SER A 203 -11.85 13.07 6.86
N GLY A 204 -12.32 12.58 5.71
CA GLY A 204 -13.53 13.07 5.04
C GLY A 204 -13.30 14.26 4.11
N THR A 205 -12.29 15.07 4.36
CA THR A 205 -11.89 16.23 3.53
C THR A 205 -10.51 16.07 2.93
N GLY A 206 -9.72 15.11 3.40
CA GLY A 206 -8.36 14.85 2.95
C GLY A 206 -7.77 13.61 3.58
N VAL A 207 -6.48 13.46 3.43
CA VAL A 207 -5.71 12.30 3.89
C VAL A 207 -4.60 12.78 4.81
N LYS A 208 -4.48 12.17 5.97
CA LYS A 208 -3.45 12.47 6.98
C LYS A 208 -2.44 11.34 7.04
N LEU A 209 -1.16 11.67 7.02
CA LEU A 209 -0.05 10.73 7.28
C LEU A 209 -0.10 10.22 8.74
N LEU A 210 0.17 8.91 8.96
CA LEU A 210 0.16 8.23 10.25
C LEU A 210 1.55 8.00 10.84
#